data_6253834151016cf398ff83497c5cfd8e
#
_entry.id   6253834151016cf398ff83497c5cfd8e
#
_cell.length_a   1.000
_cell.length_b   1.000
_cell.length_c   1.000
_cell.angle_alpha   90.00
_cell.angle_beta   90.00
_cell.angle_gamma   90.00
#
_symmetry.space_group_name_H-M   'P 1'
#
loop_
_entity.id
_entity.type
_entity.pdbx_description
1 polymer ?
#
loop_
_entity_poly.entity_id
_entity_poly.type
_entity_poly.pdbx_seq_one_letter_code
_entity_poly.pdbx_strand_id
1 'polypeptide(L)'
;MSEYTISQVYPTDKTVLAQIDTLLSQEGIRRDGNLDYICAMFDEEYNVIGTGSCFGNTLRCFAVSSTHQGEGLLNQIITHLIEVQCTRGNMHLFLYTKVKSSKFFGDLGFYEIARVEDTLVFMENRRDGFGAYLRDLEKTRTEGKSAALVMNANPFTLGHQYLVEKAAAACDTLHLFVVSEDASLVPFAVRRKLVEAGVAHLPNVVLHDSGPYIISNATFPSYFLKDEAAVIDGHARLDLAVFTKIAAALNITARYVGEEPTSQVTGLYNQIMCEQLPKAGIECVVVPRKEANGKAISASTVRQCLQSGDWDTLETLLPKTSLDYFRSPEAEPVLARIRNAGNVVHY
;
A
#
# COMPACT_ATOMS: atom_id res chain seq x y z
N MET A 1 -40.28 2.78 14.64
CA MET A 1 -38.90 2.78 14.15
C MET A 1 -38.54 1.33 14.02
N SER A 2 -38.29 0.85 12.80
CA SER A 2 -37.80 -0.50 12.58
C SER A 2 -36.42 -0.62 13.28
N GLU A 3 -36.28 -1.62 14.11
CA GLU A 3 -35.06 -1.81 14.92
C GLU A 3 -34.06 -2.63 14.11
N TYR A 4 -33.22 -1.94 13.31
CA TYR A 4 -32.15 -2.57 12.55
C TYR A 4 -30.99 -2.94 13.48
N THR A 5 -30.44 -4.13 13.29
CA THR A 5 -29.34 -4.65 14.12
C THR A 5 -28.05 -4.73 13.31
N ILE A 6 -26.95 -4.20 13.83
CA ILE A 6 -25.62 -4.38 13.23
C ILE A 6 -24.87 -5.46 14.01
N SER A 7 -24.34 -6.45 13.30
CA SER A 7 -23.54 -7.53 13.91
C SER A 7 -22.29 -7.83 13.09
N GLN A 8 -21.24 -8.30 13.78
CA GLN A 8 -20.05 -8.85 13.12
C GLN A 8 -20.40 -10.14 12.40
N VAL A 9 -19.84 -10.30 11.20
CA VAL A 9 -19.96 -11.51 10.37
C VAL A 9 -18.62 -12.23 10.32
N TYR A 10 -18.62 -13.51 10.62
CA TYR A 10 -17.42 -14.32 10.62
C TYR A 10 -17.25 -15.11 9.31
N PRO A 11 -16.04 -15.55 8.95
CA PRO A 11 -15.79 -16.33 7.73
C PRO A 11 -16.57 -17.64 7.64
N THR A 12 -17.07 -18.15 8.77
CA THR A 12 -17.92 -19.34 8.87
C THR A 12 -19.36 -19.09 8.48
N ASP A 13 -19.82 -17.83 8.49
CA ASP A 13 -21.23 -17.45 8.27
C ASP A 13 -21.54 -17.35 6.78
N LYS A 14 -21.38 -18.46 6.06
CA LYS A 14 -21.43 -18.50 4.59
C LYS A 14 -22.75 -17.98 4.01
N THR A 15 -23.88 -18.21 4.70
CA THR A 15 -25.19 -17.72 4.26
C THR A 15 -25.26 -16.20 4.29
N VAL A 16 -24.81 -15.58 5.38
CA VAL A 16 -24.77 -14.12 5.52
C VAL A 16 -23.76 -13.51 4.54
N LEU A 17 -22.58 -14.12 4.37
CA LEU A 17 -21.60 -13.69 3.39
C LEU A 17 -22.13 -13.73 1.96
N ALA A 18 -22.95 -14.72 1.59
CA ALA A 18 -23.61 -14.79 0.28
C ALA A 18 -24.63 -13.66 0.09
N GLN A 19 -25.38 -13.28 1.13
CA GLN A 19 -26.28 -12.12 1.09
C GLN A 19 -25.49 -10.82 0.94
N ILE A 20 -24.37 -10.66 1.66
CA ILE A 20 -23.46 -9.52 1.53
C ILE A 20 -22.92 -9.43 0.10
N ASP A 21 -22.42 -10.55 -0.46
CA ASP A 21 -21.90 -10.59 -1.83
C ASP A 21 -22.97 -10.20 -2.86
N THR A 22 -24.21 -10.62 -2.64
CA THR A 22 -25.35 -10.24 -3.48
C THR A 22 -25.63 -8.73 -3.39
N LEU A 23 -25.69 -8.17 -2.17
CA LEU A 23 -25.89 -6.74 -1.93
C LEU A 23 -24.78 -5.89 -2.54
N LEU A 24 -23.53 -6.27 -2.34
CA LEU A 24 -22.36 -5.59 -2.93
C LEU A 24 -22.41 -5.61 -4.46
N SER A 25 -22.78 -6.76 -5.05
CA SER A 25 -22.90 -6.92 -6.50
C SER A 25 -23.98 -6.01 -7.10
N GLN A 26 -25.11 -5.82 -6.42
CA GLN A 26 -26.17 -4.91 -6.84
C GLN A 26 -25.69 -3.45 -6.89
N GLU A 27 -24.78 -3.06 -6.00
CA GLU A 27 -24.15 -1.74 -5.99
C GLU A 27 -22.89 -1.63 -6.89
N GLY A 28 -22.62 -2.68 -7.69
CA GLY A 28 -21.47 -2.75 -8.59
C GLY A 28 -20.12 -2.77 -7.85
N ILE A 29 -20.10 -3.46 -6.71
CA ILE A 29 -18.95 -3.65 -5.83
C ILE A 29 -18.81 -5.16 -5.58
N ARG A 30 -17.62 -5.61 -5.24
CA ARG A 30 -17.35 -6.97 -4.76
C ARG A 30 -16.67 -6.94 -3.39
N ARG A 31 -16.72 -8.02 -2.66
CA ARG A 31 -16.03 -8.11 -1.38
C ARG A 31 -14.53 -8.31 -1.62
N ASP A 32 -13.67 -7.53 -0.92
CA ASP A 32 -12.21 -7.76 -0.92
C ASP A 32 -11.87 -9.09 -0.20
N GLY A 33 -10.79 -9.73 -0.67
CA GLY A 33 -10.36 -11.02 -0.12
C GLY A 33 -9.59 -10.93 1.20
N ASN A 34 -9.08 -9.77 1.56
CA ASN A 34 -8.19 -9.54 2.70
C ASN A 34 -8.82 -8.81 3.89
N LEU A 35 -10.15 -8.86 4.02
CA LEU A 35 -10.86 -8.17 5.11
C LEU A 35 -10.59 -8.84 6.47
N ASP A 36 -10.34 -8.03 7.50
CA ASP A 36 -10.12 -8.48 8.89
C ASP A 36 -11.34 -8.23 9.80
N TYR A 37 -12.32 -7.48 9.30
CA TYR A 37 -13.61 -7.27 9.94
C TYR A 37 -14.69 -7.06 8.90
N ILE A 38 -15.83 -7.70 9.08
CA ILE A 38 -17.04 -7.55 8.26
C ILE A 38 -18.22 -7.37 9.21
N CYS A 39 -19.10 -6.42 8.94
CA CYS A 39 -20.38 -6.32 9.60
C CYS A 39 -21.53 -6.34 8.59
N ALA A 40 -22.66 -6.79 9.05
CA ALA A 40 -23.94 -6.69 8.34
C ALA A 40 -24.98 -6.00 9.21
N MET A 41 -25.86 -5.23 8.56
CA MET A 41 -27.06 -4.68 9.16
C MET A 41 -28.25 -5.51 8.68
N PHE A 42 -29.09 -5.92 9.62
CA PHE A 42 -30.23 -6.81 9.39
C PHE A 42 -31.55 -6.08 9.64
N ASP A 43 -32.54 -6.43 8.84
CA ASP A 43 -33.95 -6.09 9.11
C ASP A 43 -34.59 -7.06 10.14
N GLU A 44 -35.90 -6.90 10.40
CA GLU A 44 -36.65 -7.73 11.35
C GLU A 44 -36.77 -9.20 10.89
N GLU A 45 -36.66 -9.47 9.59
CA GLU A 45 -36.66 -10.81 8.99
C GLU A 45 -35.25 -11.42 8.84
N TYR A 46 -34.24 -10.80 9.41
CA TYR A 46 -32.81 -11.19 9.28
C TYR A 46 -32.25 -11.17 7.84
N ASN A 47 -32.82 -10.35 6.96
CA ASN A 47 -32.17 -10.08 5.67
C ASN A 47 -31.07 -9.04 5.81
N VAL A 48 -30.00 -9.18 5.05
CA VAL A 48 -28.91 -8.19 5.01
C VAL A 48 -29.36 -6.99 4.17
N ILE A 49 -29.54 -5.85 4.84
CA ILE A 49 -29.93 -4.58 4.22
C ILE A 49 -28.77 -3.58 4.11
N GLY A 50 -27.65 -3.85 4.78
CA GLY A 50 -26.45 -3.04 4.71
C GLY A 50 -25.21 -3.82 5.12
N THR A 51 -24.04 -3.39 4.66
CA THR A 51 -22.75 -3.98 5.01
C THR A 51 -21.64 -2.94 5.00
N GLY A 52 -20.58 -3.22 5.74
CA GLY A 52 -19.33 -2.50 5.71
C GLY A 52 -18.21 -3.35 6.30
N SER A 53 -16.98 -3.03 5.99
CA SER A 53 -15.83 -3.88 6.33
C SER A 53 -14.58 -3.04 6.62
N CYS A 54 -13.58 -3.68 7.21
CA CYS A 54 -12.26 -3.09 7.44
C CYS A 54 -11.15 -4.02 6.95
N PHE A 55 -10.02 -3.40 6.62
CA PHE A 55 -8.72 -4.03 6.53
C PHE A 55 -7.68 -3.10 7.14
N GLY A 56 -7.00 -3.54 8.20
CA GLY A 56 -6.14 -2.66 8.99
C GLY A 56 -6.91 -1.42 9.48
N ASN A 57 -6.46 -0.25 9.14
CA ASN A 57 -7.12 1.03 9.45
C ASN A 57 -7.91 1.61 8.24
N THR A 58 -8.22 0.80 7.23
CA THR A 58 -8.95 1.21 6.04
C THR A 58 -10.37 0.68 6.09
N LEU A 59 -11.36 1.57 5.93
CA LEU A 59 -12.79 1.21 5.84
C LEU A 59 -13.13 0.86 4.38
N ARG A 60 -13.88 -0.24 4.16
CA ARG A 60 -14.09 -0.83 2.82
C ARG A 60 -15.45 -1.46 2.63
N CYS A 61 -15.80 -1.72 1.37
CA CYS A 61 -16.94 -2.56 0.97
C CYS A 61 -18.26 -2.12 1.57
N PHE A 62 -18.59 -0.83 1.43
CA PHE A 62 -19.87 -0.29 1.90
C PHE A 62 -20.98 -0.50 0.88
N ALA A 63 -22.12 -1.02 1.33
CA ALA A 63 -23.36 -1.04 0.56
C ALA A 63 -24.57 -0.96 1.48
N VAL A 64 -25.63 -0.33 0.98
CA VAL A 64 -26.96 -0.32 1.60
C VAL A 64 -27.98 -0.66 0.51
N SER A 65 -28.94 -1.54 0.81
CA SER A 65 -29.99 -1.93 -0.11
C SER A 65 -30.71 -0.72 -0.69
N SER A 66 -30.98 -0.75 -2.00
CA SER A 66 -31.67 0.33 -2.72
C SER A 66 -33.04 0.63 -2.14
N THR A 67 -33.69 -0.35 -1.50
CA THR A 67 -34.99 -0.21 -0.84
C THR A 67 -34.93 0.53 0.49
N HIS A 68 -33.71 0.70 1.07
CA HIS A 68 -33.48 1.37 2.36
C HIS A 68 -32.58 2.60 2.23
N GLN A 69 -32.36 3.07 1.01
CA GLN A 69 -31.58 4.29 0.78
C GLN A 69 -32.34 5.52 1.31
N GLY A 70 -31.61 6.45 1.92
CA GLY A 70 -32.18 7.66 2.53
C GLY A 70 -32.55 7.53 4.00
N GLU A 71 -32.51 6.33 4.59
CA GLU A 71 -32.79 6.09 6.01
C GLU A 71 -31.56 6.33 6.94
N GLY A 72 -30.46 6.76 6.41
CA GLY A 72 -29.23 7.04 7.19
C GLY A 72 -28.47 5.78 7.62
N LEU A 73 -28.77 4.62 7.04
CA LEU A 73 -28.17 3.34 7.44
C LEU A 73 -26.66 3.28 7.18
N LEU A 74 -26.20 3.89 6.10
CA LEU A 74 -24.77 3.95 5.80
C LEU A 74 -23.99 4.73 6.89
N ASN A 75 -24.60 5.80 7.44
CA ASN A 75 -24.01 6.54 8.56
C ASN A 75 -23.86 5.65 9.81
N GLN A 76 -24.86 4.83 10.10
CA GLN A 76 -24.82 3.91 11.24
C GLN A 76 -23.73 2.84 11.05
N ILE A 77 -23.60 2.27 9.86
CA ILE A 77 -22.55 1.30 9.52
C ILE A 77 -21.15 1.93 9.67
N ILE A 78 -20.95 3.14 9.15
CA ILE A 78 -19.66 3.84 9.24
C ILE A 78 -19.33 4.17 10.70
N THR A 79 -20.30 4.65 11.48
CA THR A 79 -20.13 4.93 12.91
C THR A 79 -19.71 3.66 13.66
N HIS A 80 -20.42 2.55 13.43
CA HIS A 80 -20.06 1.26 14.01
C HIS A 80 -18.61 0.84 13.66
N LEU A 81 -18.19 0.98 12.39
CA LEU A 81 -16.83 0.65 11.99
C LEU A 81 -15.78 1.57 12.61
N ILE A 82 -16.09 2.87 12.76
CA ILE A 82 -15.23 3.80 13.48
C ILE A 82 -15.06 3.38 14.94
N GLU A 83 -16.14 3.00 15.63
CA GLU A 83 -16.09 2.49 17.00
C GLU A 83 -15.24 1.22 17.12
N VAL A 84 -15.42 0.27 16.21
CA VAL A 84 -14.58 -0.94 16.12
C VAL A 84 -13.11 -0.57 15.94
N GLN A 85 -12.78 0.35 15.07
CA GLN A 85 -11.42 0.79 14.85
C GLN A 85 -10.84 1.53 16.05
N CYS A 86 -11.62 2.39 16.72
CA CYS A 86 -11.23 3.04 17.97
C CYS A 86 -10.89 2.00 19.05
N THR A 87 -11.71 0.96 19.19
CA THR A 87 -11.45 -0.14 20.14
C THR A 87 -10.16 -0.90 19.82
N ARG A 88 -9.78 -0.99 18.53
CA ARG A 88 -8.51 -1.56 18.07
C ARG A 88 -7.31 -0.60 18.23
N GLY A 89 -7.54 0.64 18.68
CA GLY A 89 -6.51 1.68 18.79
C GLY A 89 -6.21 2.43 17.48
N ASN A 90 -6.96 2.19 16.43
CA ASN A 90 -6.81 2.84 15.13
C ASN A 90 -7.62 4.13 15.08
N MET A 91 -6.99 5.26 15.43
CA MET A 91 -7.62 6.59 15.43
C MET A 91 -7.45 7.34 14.10
N HIS A 92 -6.55 6.91 13.24
CA HIS A 92 -6.33 7.47 11.92
C HIS A 92 -6.82 6.48 10.86
N LEU A 93 -7.96 6.81 10.26
CA LEU A 93 -8.69 5.95 9.35
C LEU A 93 -8.64 6.46 7.92
N PHE A 94 -8.64 5.55 6.99
CA PHE A 94 -8.61 5.80 5.57
C PHE A 94 -9.78 5.12 4.87
N LEU A 95 -10.17 5.64 3.73
CA LEU A 95 -11.09 4.98 2.81
C LEU A 95 -10.80 5.36 1.35
N TYR A 96 -11.26 4.49 0.47
CA TYR A 96 -11.28 4.72 -0.96
C TYR A 96 -12.73 4.69 -1.44
N THR A 97 -13.10 5.62 -2.30
CA THR A 97 -14.47 5.72 -2.76
C THR A 97 -14.58 6.20 -4.20
N LYS A 98 -15.70 5.92 -4.85
CA LYS A 98 -16.02 6.49 -6.17
C LYS A 98 -16.16 8.02 -6.03
N VAL A 99 -15.76 8.77 -7.04
CA VAL A 99 -15.82 10.24 -7.04
C VAL A 99 -17.23 10.76 -6.67
N LYS A 100 -18.29 10.13 -7.21
CA LYS A 100 -19.69 10.51 -6.91
C LYS A 100 -20.08 10.39 -5.43
N SER A 101 -19.40 9.53 -4.67
CA SER A 101 -19.68 9.29 -3.26
C SER A 101 -18.75 10.05 -2.30
N SER A 102 -17.72 10.75 -2.82
CA SER A 102 -16.73 11.43 -1.97
C SER A 102 -17.34 12.54 -1.13
N LYS A 103 -18.34 13.26 -1.66
CA LYS A 103 -19.04 14.30 -0.91
C LYS A 103 -19.73 13.73 0.34
N PHE A 104 -20.39 12.58 0.23
CA PHE A 104 -21.04 11.91 1.35
C PHE A 104 -20.03 11.60 2.47
N PHE A 105 -18.87 11.04 2.14
CA PHE A 105 -17.82 10.79 3.14
C PHE A 105 -17.21 12.07 3.68
N GLY A 106 -17.15 13.14 2.87
CA GLY A 106 -16.76 14.47 3.33
C GLY A 106 -17.69 15.02 4.42
N ASP A 107 -19.00 14.84 4.26
CA ASP A 107 -20.01 15.22 5.26
C ASP A 107 -19.89 14.39 6.56
N LEU A 108 -19.25 13.22 6.51
CA LEU A 108 -18.92 12.37 7.67
C LEU A 108 -17.54 12.64 8.28
N GLY A 109 -16.86 13.69 7.86
CA GLY A 109 -15.56 14.09 8.42
C GLY A 109 -14.35 13.41 7.82
N PHE A 110 -14.48 12.87 6.60
CA PHE A 110 -13.32 12.42 5.82
C PHE A 110 -12.86 13.49 4.86
N TYR A 111 -11.57 13.66 4.73
CA TYR A 111 -10.91 14.70 3.93
C TYR A 111 -10.12 14.06 2.79
N GLU A 112 -10.20 14.66 1.62
CA GLU A 112 -9.53 14.17 0.42
C GLU A 112 -8.01 14.32 0.51
N ILE A 113 -7.30 13.23 0.27
CA ILE A 113 -5.84 13.18 0.12
C ILE A 113 -5.48 13.35 -1.36
N ALA A 114 -6.06 12.52 -2.20
CA ALA A 114 -5.83 12.50 -3.65
C ALA A 114 -7.01 11.90 -4.40
N ARG A 115 -7.10 12.20 -5.70
CA ARG A 115 -8.11 11.59 -6.59
C ARG A 115 -7.53 11.20 -7.94
N VAL A 116 -8.16 10.23 -8.54
CA VAL A 116 -8.09 9.95 -9.98
C VAL A 116 -9.41 10.42 -10.57
N GLU A 117 -9.35 11.38 -11.49
CA GLU A 117 -10.55 11.98 -12.10
C GLU A 117 -11.52 10.90 -12.61
N ASP A 118 -12.80 11.09 -12.34
CA ASP A 118 -13.92 10.21 -12.71
C ASP A 118 -13.87 8.76 -12.18
N THR A 119 -12.84 8.38 -11.41
CA THR A 119 -12.65 6.99 -10.97
C THR A 119 -12.76 6.85 -9.46
N LEU A 120 -11.81 7.38 -8.71
CA LEU A 120 -11.70 7.13 -7.29
C LEU A 120 -11.06 8.27 -6.50
N VAL A 121 -11.38 8.34 -5.21
CA VAL A 121 -10.85 9.29 -4.25
C VAL A 121 -10.30 8.54 -3.05
N PHE A 122 -9.10 8.92 -2.60
CA PHE A 122 -8.49 8.48 -1.36
C PHE A 122 -8.71 9.54 -0.28
N MET A 123 -9.22 9.13 0.87
CA MET A 123 -9.62 10.02 1.94
C MET A 123 -9.14 9.55 3.31
N GLU A 124 -8.99 10.47 4.25
CA GLU A 124 -8.64 10.21 5.65
C GLU A 124 -9.59 10.95 6.61
N ASN A 125 -9.74 10.46 7.85
CA ASN A 125 -10.57 11.12 8.88
C ASN A 125 -9.82 12.20 9.68
N ARG A 126 -8.65 12.62 9.23
CA ARG A 126 -7.89 13.73 9.82
C ARG A 126 -7.88 14.90 8.87
N ARG A 127 -8.38 16.07 9.33
CA ARG A 127 -8.47 17.27 8.50
C ARG A 127 -7.14 17.71 7.88
N ASP A 128 -6.04 17.45 8.56
CA ASP A 128 -4.70 17.90 8.18
C ASP A 128 -3.66 16.79 8.32
N GLY A 129 -4.06 15.53 8.23
CA GLY A 129 -3.15 14.40 8.38
C GLY A 129 -2.09 14.37 7.30
N PHE A 130 -2.50 14.39 6.05
CA PHE A 130 -1.58 14.43 4.90
C PHE A 130 -0.80 15.75 4.84
N GLY A 131 -1.43 16.90 5.16
CA GLY A 131 -0.74 18.18 5.24
C GLY A 131 0.38 18.18 6.28
N ALA A 132 0.14 17.61 7.45
CA ALA A 132 1.18 17.45 8.49
C ALA A 132 2.33 16.57 8.01
N TYR A 133 2.04 15.45 7.35
CA TYR A 133 3.06 14.58 6.75
C TYR A 133 3.91 15.33 5.72
N LEU A 134 3.30 16.11 4.83
CA LEU A 134 4.04 16.92 3.86
C LEU A 134 4.95 17.96 4.53
N ARG A 135 4.46 18.68 5.56
CA ARG A 135 5.28 19.62 6.33
C ARG A 135 6.45 18.96 7.06
N ASP A 136 6.28 17.73 7.52
CA ASP A 136 7.39 16.98 8.12
C ASP A 136 8.43 16.59 7.07
N LEU A 137 8.02 16.21 5.88
CA LEU A 137 8.92 15.98 4.75
C LEU A 137 9.65 17.24 4.33
N GLU A 138 8.97 18.39 4.26
CA GLU A 138 9.56 19.70 3.88
C GLU A 138 10.76 20.07 4.75
N LYS A 139 10.84 19.62 5.99
CA LYS A 139 11.98 19.84 6.88
C LYS A 139 13.28 19.22 6.36
N THR A 140 13.17 18.23 5.47
CA THR A 140 14.31 17.54 4.84
C THR A 140 14.58 18.00 3.42
N ARG A 141 13.82 19.00 2.93
CA ARG A 141 14.01 19.60 1.63
C ARG A 141 15.39 20.26 1.54
N THR A 142 16.07 20.02 0.44
CA THR A 142 17.38 20.60 0.14
C THR A 142 17.32 21.46 -1.11
N GLU A 143 18.33 22.30 -1.30
CA GLU A 143 18.59 22.95 -2.58
C GLU A 143 19.32 21.99 -3.52
N GLY A 144 19.25 22.27 -4.83
CA GLY A 144 19.87 21.45 -5.85
C GLY A 144 18.93 20.42 -6.47
N LYS A 145 19.53 19.46 -7.20
CA LYS A 145 18.80 18.41 -7.90
C LYS A 145 18.36 17.33 -6.90
N SER A 146 17.09 17.29 -6.61
CA SER A 146 16.48 16.27 -5.75
C SER A 146 15.81 15.18 -6.57
N ALA A 147 16.03 13.91 -6.18
CA ALA A 147 15.39 12.75 -6.76
C ALA A 147 14.71 11.90 -5.69
N ALA A 148 13.83 11.01 -6.11
CA ALA A 148 13.19 10.05 -5.22
C ALA A 148 13.30 8.61 -5.72
N LEU A 149 13.25 7.70 -4.76
CA LEU A 149 13.12 6.27 -4.95
C LEU A 149 12.17 5.71 -3.89
N VAL A 150 11.25 4.85 -4.30
CA VAL A 150 10.31 4.16 -3.40
C VAL A 150 10.56 2.67 -3.51
N MET A 151 10.72 1.98 -2.39
CA MET A 151 10.92 0.53 -2.38
C MET A 151 10.24 -0.16 -1.21
N ASN A 152 9.82 -1.39 -1.45
CA ASN A 152 9.37 -2.28 -0.38
C ASN A 152 10.56 -2.97 0.31
N ALA A 153 11.60 -3.36 -0.44
CA ALA A 153 12.83 -4.01 0.05
C ALA A 153 12.57 -5.26 0.93
N ASN A 154 11.84 -6.22 0.42
CA ASN A 154 11.38 -7.40 1.15
C ASN A 154 12.14 -8.72 0.77
N PRO A 155 13.41 -8.93 1.21
CA PRO A 155 14.30 -8.02 1.92
C PRO A 155 15.11 -7.08 1.02
N PHE A 156 15.98 -6.25 1.63
CA PHE A 156 16.95 -5.41 0.93
C PHE A 156 18.07 -6.26 0.31
N THR A 157 18.28 -6.10 -1.00
CA THR A 157 19.20 -6.91 -1.81
C THR A 157 20.28 -6.06 -2.47
N LEU A 158 21.32 -6.69 -3.05
CA LEU A 158 22.32 -6.01 -3.90
C LEU A 158 21.68 -5.32 -5.13
N GLY A 159 20.53 -5.79 -5.59
CA GLY A 159 19.74 -5.11 -6.64
C GLY A 159 19.16 -3.78 -6.17
N HIS A 160 18.61 -3.75 -4.95
CA HIS A 160 18.12 -2.52 -4.32
C HIS A 160 19.26 -1.55 -4.05
N GLN A 161 20.39 -2.03 -3.48
CA GLN A 161 21.57 -1.21 -3.21
C GLN A 161 22.11 -0.55 -4.49
N TYR A 162 22.25 -1.32 -5.56
CA TYR A 162 22.67 -0.81 -6.87
C TYR A 162 21.76 0.28 -7.41
N LEU A 163 20.44 0.10 -7.30
CA LEU A 163 19.46 1.10 -7.73
C LEU A 163 19.61 2.40 -6.93
N VAL A 164 19.79 2.31 -5.60
CA VAL A 164 20.02 3.49 -4.75
C VAL A 164 21.33 4.18 -5.10
N GLU A 165 22.43 3.43 -5.28
CA GLU A 165 23.73 3.96 -5.66
C GLU A 165 23.67 4.71 -7.01
N LYS A 166 22.96 4.15 -8.01
CA LYS A 166 22.78 4.79 -9.31
C LYS A 166 21.97 6.08 -9.20
N ALA A 167 20.90 6.08 -8.43
CA ALA A 167 20.07 7.26 -8.22
C ALA A 167 20.83 8.34 -7.43
N ALA A 168 21.51 7.96 -6.34
CA ALA A 168 22.28 8.88 -5.51
C ALA A 168 23.45 9.55 -6.27
N ALA A 169 24.11 8.81 -7.18
CA ALA A 169 25.19 9.36 -8.00
C ALA A 169 24.72 10.42 -9.04
N ALA A 170 23.39 10.50 -9.30
CA ALA A 170 22.84 11.35 -10.35
C ALA A 170 22.10 12.60 -9.80
N CYS A 171 22.11 12.81 -8.48
CA CYS A 171 21.44 13.93 -7.81
C CYS A 171 22.23 14.41 -6.59
N ASP A 172 21.89 15.67 -6.16
CA ASP A 172 22.48 16.23 -4.94
C ASP A 172 21.86 15.62 -3.67
N THR A 173 20.57 15.30 -3.74
CA THR A 173 19.85 14.63 -2.64
C THR A 173 18.90 13.55 -3.20
N LEU A 174 19.01 12.35 -2.66
CA LEU A 174 18.09 11.25 -2.93
C LEU A 174 17.16 11.01 -1.74
N HIS A 175 15.88 11.27 -1.92
CA HIS A 175 14.83 10.92 -0.97
C HIS A 175 14.41 9.47 -1.18
N LEU A 176 14.81 8.58 -0.25
CA LEU A 176 14.53 7.16 -0.30
C LEU A 176 13.37 6.81 0.63
N PHE A 177 12.23 6.41 0.06
CA PHE A 177 11.05 6.00 0.81
C PHE A 177 11.00 4.47 0.96
N VAL A 178 10.90 4.00 2.19
CA VAL A 178 10.61 2.59 2.49
C VAL A 178 9.11 2.45 2.76
N VAL A 179 8.45 1.56 2.02
CA VAL A 179 7.01 1.32 2.18
C VAL A 179 6.72 0.83 3.60
N SER A 180 5.96 1.60 4.36
CA SER A 180 5.73 1.37 5.81
C SER A 180 4.76 0.25 6.11
N GLU A 181 4.02 -0.21 5.09
CA GLU A 181 3.05 -1.27 5.28
C GLU A 181 3.69 -2.59 5.67
N ASP A 182 3.04 -3.33 6.58
CA ASP A 182 3.58 -4.56 7.19
C ASP A 182 2.91 -5.87 6.67
N ALA A 183 2.42 -5.85 5.41
CA ALA A 183 1.90 -7.05 4.75
C ALA A 183 3.00 -7.98 4.20
N SER A 184 4.25 -7.58 4.27
CA SER A 184 5.41 -8.32 3.75
C SER A 184 5.91 -9.40 4.71
N LEU A 185 6.59 -10.44 4.18
CA LEU A 185 7.20 -11.50 5.00
C LEU A 185 8.31 -10.98 5.92
N VAL A 186 9.09 -9.99 5.44
CA VAL A 186 10.05 -9.27 6.27
C VAL A 186 9.35 -8.03 6.83
N PRO A 187 9.18 -7.91 8.17
CA PRO A 187 8.51 -6.80 8.81
C PRO A 187 9.10 -5.44 8.48
N PHE A 188 8.27 -4.39 8.48
CA PHE A 188 8.71 -3.02 8.15
C PHE A 188 9.93 -2.58 8.96
N ALA A 189 9.92 -2.78 10.27
CA ALA A 189 11.05 -2.38 11.14
C ALA A 189 12.38 -3.03 10.70
N VAL A 190 12.33 -4.29 10.26
CA VAL A 190 13.52 -5.01 9.75
C VAL A 190 13.91 -4.46 8.39
N ARG A 191 12.96 -4.29 7.47
CA ARG A 191 13.23 -3.74 6.13
C ARG A 191 13.89 -2.37 6.21
N ARG A 192 13.34 -1.48 7.06
CA ARG A 192 13.91 -0.14 7.30
C ARG A 192 15.34 -0.21 7.83
N LYS A 193 15.60 -1.06 8.87
CA LYS A 193 16.94 -1.29 9.44
C LYS A 193 17.94 -1.76 8.37
N LEU A 194 17.54 -2.71 7.52
CA LEU A 194 18.41 -3.25 6.47
C LEU A 194 18.67 -2.23 5.35
N VAL A 195 17.70 -1.45 4.96
CA VAL A 195 17.86 -0.36 3.99
C VAL A 195 18.82 0.68 4.56
N GLU A 196 18.58 1.18 5.77
CA GLU A 196 19.43 2.18 6.44
C GLU A 196 20.90 1.73 6.53
N ALA A 197 21.13 0.51 6.99
CA ALA A 197 22.47 -0.06 7.06
C ALA A 197 23.11 -0.25 5.67
N GLY A 198 22.30 -0.66 4.68
CA GLY A 198 22.78 -0.93 3.33
C GLY A 198 23.14 0.32 2.52
N VAL A 199 22.60 1.49 2.89
CA VAL A 199 22.85 2.77 2.20
C VAL A 199 23.70 3.76 3.02
N ALA A 200 24.14 3.38 4.23
CA ALA A 200 24.87 4.24 5.16
C ALA A 200 26.15 4.86 4.60
N HIS A 201 26.72 4.28 3.53
CA HIS A 201 27.88 4.80 2.83
C HIS A 201 27.56 5.96 1.85
N LEU A 202 26.29 6.29 1.65
CA LEU A 202 25.81 7.32 0.73
C LEU A 202 25.36 8.57 1.53
N PRO A 203 26.18 9.62 1.62
CA PRO A 203 25.90 10.77 2.49
C PRO A 203 24.75 11.66 2.01
N ASN A 204 24.36 11.54 0.73
CA ASN A 204 23.30 12.32 0.12
C ASN A 204 21.94 11.58 0.06
N VAL A 205 21.81 10.44 0.76
CA VAL A 205 20.54 9.71 0.87
C VAL A 205 19.82 10.14 2.14
N VAL A 206 18.60 10.62 1.99
CA VAL A 206 17.66 10.93 3.08
C VAL A 206 16.60 9.86 3.13
N LEU A 207 16.59 9.08 4.21
CA LEU A 207 15.66 7.96 4.38
C LEU A 207 14.34 8.44 4.98
N HIS A 208 13.22 8.03 4.37
CA HIS A 208 11.87 8.33 4.81
C HIS A 208 11.05 7.06 5.02
N ASP A 209 10.17 7.09 6.01
CA ASP A 209 9.07 6.16 6.12
C ASP A 209 7.93 6.66 5.22
N SER A 210 7.33 5.77 4.42
CA SER A 210 6.25 6.19 3.51
C SER A 210 4.98 6.61 4.27
N GLY A 211 4.88 6.23 5.53
CA GLY A 211 3.64 6.37 6.27
C GLY A 211 2.49 5.61 5.60
N PRO A 212 1.25 6.00 5.87
CA PRO A 212 0.08 5.37 5.27
C PRO A 212 -0.26 5.91 3.86
N TYR A 213 0.54 6.83 3.32
CA TYR A 213 0.19 7.61 2.13
C TYR A 213 0.74 7.03 0.83
N ILE A 214 1.90 6.36 0.84
CA ILE A 214 2.37 5.61 -0.32
C ILE A 214 1.72 4.23 -0.28
N ILE A 215 0.88 3.98 -1.27
CA ILE A 215 -0.05 2.85 -1.28
C ILE A 215 0.66 1.62 -1.85
N SER A 216 0.60 0.51 -1.12
CA SER A 216 1.11 -0.78 -1.58
C SER A 216 0.07 -1.52 -2.42
N ASN A 217 0.53 -2.28 -3.42
CA ASN A 217 -0.34 -3.18 -4.19
C ASN A 217 -1.08 -4.20 -3.30
N ALA A 218 -0.47 -4.63 -2.18
CA ALA A 218 -1.05 -5.63 -1.28
C ALA A 218 -2.28 -5.10 -0.53
N THR A 219 -2.38 -3.78 -0.34
CA THR A 219 -3.46 -3.15 0.44
C THR A 219 -4.38 -2.28 -0.37
N PHE A 220 -4.04 -2.01 -1.63
CA PHE A 220 -4.93 -1.25 -2.50
C PHE A 220 -6.26 -1.99 -2.68
N PRO A 221 -7.41 -1.34 -2.41
CA PRO A 221 -8.71 -1.99 -2.52
C PRO A 221 -9.10 -2.22 -3.98
N SER A 222 -9.52 -3.44 -4.29
CA SER A 222 -9.93 -3.82 -5.65
C SER A 222 -11.45 -3.89 -5.83
N TYR A 223 -12.22 -3.76 -4.77
CA TYR A 223 -13.65 -4.10 -4.71
C TYR A 223 -14.58 -3.28 -5.60
N PHE A 224 -14.18 -2.08 -6.04
CA PHE A 224 -15.00 -1.18 -6.86
C PHE A 224 -14.51 -1.06 -8.32
N LEU A 225 -13.47 -1.79 -8.71
CA LEU A 225 -12.91 -1.77 -10.06
C LEU A 225 -13.30 -3.04 -10.84
N LYS A 226 -13.49 -2.87 -12.15
CA LYS A 226 -14.15 -3.90 -13.00
C LYS A 226 -13.29 -5.15 -13.18
N ASP A 227 -12.00 -4.97 -13.39
CA ASP A 227 -11.05 -6.03 -13.71
C ASP A 227 -9.65 -5.71 -13.16
N GLU A 228 -8.73 -6.64 -13.29
CA GLU A 228 -7.37 -6.55 -12.76
C GLU A 228 -6.57 -5.40 -13.41
N ALA A 229 -6.74 -5.15 -14.69
CA ALA A 229 -6.05 -4.05 -15.37
C ALA A 229 -6.54 -2.68 -14.87
N ALA A 230 -7.85 -2.52 -14.64
CA ALA A 230 -8.43 -1.32 -14.05
C ALA A 230 -7.96 -1.11 -12.58
N VAL A 231 -7.75 -2.21 -11.83
CA VAL A 231 -7.18 -2.14 -10.46
C VAL A 231 -5.77 -1.61 -10.51
N ILE A 232 -4.92 -2.13 -11.40
CA ILE A 232 -3.53 -1.70 -11.53
C ILE A 232 -3.46 -0.24 -11.98
N ASP A 233 -4.23 0.15 -13.00
CA ASP A 233 -4.27 1.53 -13.51
C ASP A 233 -4.74 2.52 -12.42
N GLY A 234 -5.85 2.21 -11.76
CA GLY A 234 -6.40 3.04 -10.69
C GLY A 234 -5.44 3.20 -9.51
N HIS A 235 -4.77 2.10 -9.11
CA HIS A 235 -3.74 2.12 -8.08
C HIS A 235 -2.55 2.99 -8.48
N ALA A 236 -1.97 2.76 -9.66
CA ALA A 236 -0.81 3.49 -10.13
C ALA A 236 -1.09 5.00 -10.23
N ARG A 237 -2.23 5.38 -10.83
CA ARG A 237 -2.61 6.79 -10.95
C ARG A 237 -2.84 7.47 -9.61
N LEU A 238 -3.47 6.76 -8.65
CA LEU A 238 -3.71 7.32 -7.32
C LEU A 238 -2.41 7.50 -6.54
N ASP A 239 -1.52 6.49 -6.56
CA ASP A 239 -0.20 6.58 -5.94
C ASP A 239 0.61 7.74 -6.55
N LEU A 240 0.56 7.92 -7.87
CA LEU A 240 1.22 9.02 -8.54
C LEU A 240 0.61 10.39 -8.18
N ALA A 241 -0.71 10.48 -7.97
CA ALA A 241 -1.35 11.71 -7.52
C ALA A 241 -0.92 12.08 -6.10
N VAL A 242 -0.74 11.11 -5.20
CA VAL A 242 -0.14 11.33 -3.87
C VAL A 242 1.33 11.69 -4.00
N PHE A 243 2.09 10.91 -4.78
CA PHE A 243 3.53 11.13 -4.95
C PHE A 243 3.85 12.50 -5.54
N THR A 244 3.05 13.01 -6.47
CA THR A 244 3.25 14.34 -7.05
C THR A 244 3.19 15.46 -5.99
N LYS A 245 2.31 15.32 -4.98
CA LYS A 245 2.24 16.25 -3.84
C LYS A 245 3.47 16.14 -2.94
N ILE A 246 3.96 14.90 -2.70
CA ILE A 246 5.21 14.65 -1.98
C ILE A 246 6.39 15.25 -2.73
N ALA A 247 6.45 15.05 -4.04
CA ALA A 247 7.51 15.58 -4.89
C ALA A 247 7.57 17.11 -4.87
N ALA A 248 6.40 17.76 -4.88
CA ALA A 248 6.32 19.23 -4.77
C ALA A 248 6.85 19.72 -3.41
N ALA A 249 6.52 19.05 -2.31
CA ALA A 249 6.99 19.39 -0.96
C ALA A 249 8.52 19.28 -0.84
N LEU A 250 9.13 18.29 -1.49
CA LEU A 250 10.57 18.01 -1.43
C LEU A 250 11.37 18.57 -2.61
N ASN A 251 10.73 19.27 -3.54
CA ASN A 251 11.35 19.77 -4.79
C ASN A 251 11.98 18.64 -5.64
N ILE A 252 11.35 17.47 -5.66
CA ILE A 252 11.82 16.31 -6.42
C ILE A 252 11.54 16.53 -7.91
N THR A 253 12.58 16.38 -8.74
CA THR A 253 12.52 16.54 -10.20
C THR A 253 12.70 15.24 -10.97
N ALA A 254 13.07 14.15 -10.28
CA ALA A 254 13.21 12.82 -10.89
C ALA A 254 12.77 11.70 -9.93
N ARG A 255 12.13 10.66 -10.45
CA ARG A 255 11.83 9.42 -9.74
C ARG A 255 12.56 8.26 -10.42
N TYR A 256 13.38 7.57 -9.66
CA TYR A 256 14.12 6.38 -10.11
C TYR A 256 13.31 5.13 -9.81
N VAL A 257 13.28 4.20 -10.77
CA VAL A 257 12.61 2.89 -10.64
C VAL A 257 13.49 1.82 -11.27
N GLY A 258 13.44 0.61 -10.71
CA GLY A 258 14.08 -0.54 -11.33
C GLY A 258 13.28 -1.07 -12.51
N GLU A 259 13.95 -1.50 -13.56
CA GLU A 259 13.32 -2.26 -14.63
C GLU A 259 12.63 -3.52 -14.07
N GLU A 260 11.48 -3.90 -14.64
CA GLU A 260 10.72 -5.08 -14.21
C GLU A 260 10.34 -5.96 -15.39
N PRO A 261 11.25 -6.86 -15.82
CA PRO A 261 11.02 -7.70 -16.98
C PRO A 261 10.11 -8.89 -16.71
N THR A 262 9.88 -9.25 -15.44
CA THR A 262 9.22 -10.51 -15.06
C THR A 262 7.80 -10.35 -14.51
N SER A 263 7.49 -9.20 -13.91
CA SER A 263 6.17 -8.92 -13.35
C SER A 263 5.35 -8.02 -14.29
N GLN A 264 4.28 -8.56 -14.88
CA GLN A 264 3.37 -7.77 -15.72
C GLN A 264 2.75 -6.60 -14.95
N VAL A 265 2.40 -6.81 -13.68
CA VAL A 265 1.81 -5.77 -12.82
C VAL A 265 2.79 -4.61 -12.62
N THR A 266 4.02 -4.92 -12.22
CA THR A 266 5.05 -3.89 -11.99
C THR A 266 5.51 -3.25 -13.31
N GLY A 267 5.56 -4.02 -14.39
CA GLY A 267 5.86 -3.49 -15.74
C GLY A 267 4.83 -2.47 -16.19
N LEU A 268 3.54 -2.77 -16.05
CA LEU A 268 2.46 -1.82 -16.35
C LEU A 268 2.51 -0.59 -15.43
N TYR A 269 2.80 -0.78 -14.15
CA TYR A 269 2.97 0.32 -13.22
C TYR A 269 4.12 1.25 -13.62
N ASN A 270 5.29 0.69 -14.02
CA ASN A 270 6.41 1.47 -14.53
C ASN A 270 6.05 2.25 -15.80
N GLN A 271 5.29 1.63 -16.71
CA GLN A 271 4.81 2.30 -17.92
C GLN A 271 3.93 3.51 -17.57
N ILE A 272 2.96 3.34 -16.68
CA ILE A 272 2.08 4.43 -16.24
C ILE A 272 2.90 5.55 -15.56
N MET A 273 3.91 5.22 -14.75
CA MET A 273 4.82 6.21 -14.17
C MET A 273 5.56 7.01 -15.26
N CYS A 274 6.13 6.34 -16.24
CA CYS A 274 6.85 7.00 -17.34
C CYS A 274 5.95 7.89 -18.20
N GLU A 275 4.65 7.60 -18.25
CA GLU A 275 3.66 8.42 -18.98
C GLU A 275 3.14 9.61 -18.16
N GLN A 276 2.95 9.44 -16.84
CA GLN A 276 2.28 10.42 -16.01
C GLN A 276 3.23 11.40 -15.31
N LEU A 277 4.37 10.92 -14.78
CA LEU A 277 5.31 11.79 -14.06
C LEU A 277 5.85 12.97 -14.87
N PRO A 278 6.20 12.80 -16.17
CA PRO A 278 6.63 13.94 -16.99
C PRO A 278 5.57 15.04 -17.14
N LYS A 279 4.27 14.70 -17.10
CA LYS A 279 3.18 15.69 -17.12
C LYS A 279 3.16 16.58 -15.89
N ALA A 280 3.72 16.08 -14.78
CA ALA A 280 3.91 16.84 -13.53
C ALA A 280 5.30 17.47 -13.42
N GLY A 281 6.11 17.44 -14.47
CA GLY A 281 7.48 17.96 -14.47
C GLY A 281 8.50 17.09 -13.74
N ILE A 282 8.20 15.81 -13.53
CA ILE A 282 9.06 14.85 -12.84
C ILE A 282 9.57 13.82 -13.86
N GLU A 283 10.89 13.74 -14.03
CA GLU A 283 11.50 12.71 -14.89
C GLU A 283 11.30 11.32 -14.28
N CYS A 284 10.92 10.33 -15.10
CA CYS A 284 10.89 8.92 -14.69
C CYS A 284 12.11 8.21 -15.27
N VAL A 285 13.04 7.79 -14.40
CA VAL A 285 14.28 7.15 -14.80
C VAL A 285 14.23 5.66 -14.50
N VAL A 286 14.16 4.83 -15.54
CA VAL A 286 14.18 3.37 -15.41
C VAL A 286 15.63 2.88 -15.43
N VAL A 287 16.06 2.22 -14.36
CA VAL A 287 17.41 1.68 -14.21
C VAL A 287 17.39 0.18 -14.49
N PRO A 288 18.23 -0.32 -15.40
CA PRO A 288 18.37 -1.75 -15.65
C PRO A 288 18.70 -2.54 -14.38
N ARG A 289 18.17 -3.75 -14.25
CA ARG A 289 18.44 -4.59 -13.08
C ARG A 289 19.89 -5.02 -13.00
N LYS A 290 20.41 -5.04 -11.78
CA LYS A 290 21.70 -5.69 -11.49
C LYS A 290 21.52 -7.20 -11.61
N GLU A 291 22.47 -7.85 -12.28
CA GLU A 291 22.52 -9.29 -12.43
C GLU A 291 23.60 -9.93 -11.53
N ALA A 292 23.33 -11.14 -11.12
CA ALA A 292 24.29 -12.06 -10.52
C ALA A 292 24.18 -13.40 -11.25
N ASN A 293 25.30 -13.95 -11.70
CA ASN A 293 25.36 -15.21 -12.44
C ASN A 293 24.41 -15.25 -13.68
N GLY A 294 24.29 -14.12 -14.40
CA GLY A 294 23.44 -14.01 -15.61
C GLY A 294 21.92 -13.97 -15.32
N LYS A 295 21.52 -13.74 -14.08
CA LYS A 295 20.11 -13.58 -13.67
C LYS A 295 19.91 -12.29 -12.87
N ALA A 296 18.80 -11.63 -13.10
CA ALA A 296 18.44 -10.43 -12.36
C ALA A 296 18.27 -10.75 -10.86
N ILE A 297 18.91 -9.94 -10.01
CA ILE A 297 18.77 -10.07 -8.55
C ILE A 297 17.34 -9.67 -8.15
N SER A 298 16.63 -10.58 -7.47
CA SER A 298 15.27 -10.34 -7.00
C SER A 298 15.11 -10.69 -5.52
N ALA A 299 14.23 -9.96 -4.83
CA ALA A 299 13.88 -10.26 -3.45
C ALA A 299 13.14 -11.60 -3.31
N SER A 300 12.37 -12.02 -4.33
CA SER A 300 11.71 -13.33 -4.36
C SER A 300 12.73 -14.48 -4.38
N THR A 301 13.78 -14.38 -5.20
CA THR A 301 14.87 -15.38 -5.19
C THR A 301 15.57 -15.44 -3.82
N VAL A 302 15.83 -14.28 -3.20
CA VAL A 302 16.39 -14.25 -1.85
C VAL A 302 15.48 -14.96 -0.83
N ARG A 303 14.17 -14.72 -0.88
CA ARG A 303 13.24 -15.42 0.03
C ARG A 303 13.20 -16.92 -0.20
N GLN A 304 13.27 -17.37 -1.45
CA GLN A 304 13.39 -18.81 -1.78
C GLN A 304 14.68 -19.42 -1.20
N CYS A 305 15.83 -18.73 -1.36
CA CYS A 305 17.11 -19.18 -0.79
C CYS A 305 17.08 -19.18 0.75
N LEU A 306 16.45 -18.19 1.39
CA LEU A 306 16.25 -18.18 2.85
C LEU A 306 15.36 -19.33 3.31
N GLN A 307 14.33 -19.68 2.54
CA GLN A 307 13.43 -20.80 2.83
C GLN A 307 14.14 -22.14 2.71
N SER A 308 14.98 -22.33 1.68
CA SER A 308 15.74 -23.55 1.42
C SER A 308 17.05 -23.66 2.21
N GLY A 309 17.55 -22.56 2.77
CA GLY A 309 18.85 -22.52 3.44
C GLY A 309 20.05 -22.48 2.47
N ASP A 310 19.88 -21.99 1.25
CA ASP A 310 20.94 -21.85 0.25
C ASP A 310 21.79 -20.57 0.53
N TRP A 311 22.69 -20.68 1.47
CA TRP A 311 23.55 -19.58 1.92
C TRP A 311 24.59 -19.18 0.88
N ASP A 312 25.07 -20.10 0.06
CA ASP A 312 26.07 -19.80 -0.99
C ASP A 312 25.49 -18.85 -2.05
N THR A 313 24.25 -19.10 -2.47
CA THR A 313 23.54 -18.19 -3.37
C THR A 313 23.23 -16.85 -2.68
N LEU A 314 22.83 -16.84 -1.41
CA LEU A 314 22.53 -15.61 -0.66
C LEU A 314 23.72 -14.66 -0.58
N GLU A 315 24.95 -15.16 -0.48
CA GLU A 315 26.17 -14.32 -0.50
C GLU A 315 26.33 -13.51 -1.80
N THR A 316 25.78 -14.01 -2.91
CA THR A 316 25.83 -13.32 -4.21
C THR A 316 24.67 -12.33 -4.42
N LEU A 317 23.62 -12.40 -3.59
CA LEU A 317 22.39 -11.63 -3.76
C LEU A 317 22.19 -10.53 -2.70
N LEU A 318 22.79 -10.70 -1.53
CA LEU A 318 22.61 -9.80 -0.39
C LEU A 318 23.84 -8.92 -0.13
N PRO A 319 23.65 -7.64 0.23
CA PRO A 319 24.73 -6.87 0.80
C PRO A 319 25.14 -7.46 2.16
N LYS A 320 26.39 -7.22 2.54
CA LYS A 320 26.95 -7.77 3.80
C LYS A 320 26.06 -7.48 5.01
N THR A 321 25.51 -6.28 5.10
CA THR A 321 24.62 -5.86 6.20
C THR A 321 23.36 -6.72 6.30
N SER A 322 22.73 -7.07 5.18
CA SER A 322 21.56 -7.95 5.15
C SER A 322 21.97 -9.40 5.42
N LEU A 323 23.09 -9.85 4.88
CA LEU A 323 23.61 -11.21 5.10
C LEU A 323 23.94 -11.44 6.58
N ASP A 324 24.65 -10.51 7.21
CA ASP A 324 25.00 -10.55 8.64
C ASP A 324 23.72 -10.60 9.51
N TYR A 325 22.69 -9.81 9.16
CA TYR A 325 21.41 -9.87 9.86
C TYR A 325 20.77 -11.27 9.77
N PHE A 326 20.63 -11.83 8.55
CA PHE A 326 19.98 -13.13 8.38
C PHE A 326 20.77 -14.29 9.00
N ARG A 327 22.08 -14.13 9.24
CA ARG A 327 22.91 -15.08 9.99
C ARG A 327 22.85 -14.87 11.51
N SER A 328 22.27 -13.77 11.97
CA SER A 328 22.18 -13.46 13.40
C SER A 328 20.96 -14.13 14.07
N PRO A 329 20.99 -14.35 15.38
CA PRO A 329 19.82 -14.85 16.12
C PRO A 329 18.58 -13.93 16.03
N GLU A 330 18.78 -12.62 15.78
CA GLU A 330 17.67 -11.66 15.63
C GLU A 330 16.76 -12.00 14.44
N ALA A 331 17.27 -12.67 13.42
CA ALA A 331 16.53 -13.01 12.20
C ALA A 331 15.60 -14.22 12.38
N GLU A 332 15.73 -15.00 13.44
CA GLU A 332 14.97 -16.26 13.59
C GLU A 332 13.44 -16.10 13.48
N PRO A 333 12.80 -15.06 14.05
CA PRO A 333 11.37 -14.85 13.85
C PRO A 333 11.00 -14.61 12.38
N VAL A 334 11.84 -13.89 11.63
CA VAL A 334 11.63 -13.61 10.20
C VAL A 334 11.88 -14.86 9.36
N LEU A 335 12.94 -15.61 9.66
CA LEU A 335 13.26 -16.87 8.98
C LEU A 335 12.16 -17.91 9.21
N ALA A 336 11.63 -18.03 10.43
CA ALA A 336 10.51 -18.90 10.73
C ALA A 336 9.26 -18.51 9.91
N ARG A 337 8.97 -17.22 9.79
CA ARG A 337 7.85 -16.69 8.98
C ARG A 337 8.04 -17.04 7.50
N ILE A 338 9.26 -16.89 6.95
CA ILE A 338 9.58 -17.24 5.56
C ILE A 338 9.48 -18.74 5.33
N ARG A 339 10.02 -19.58 6.24
CA ARG A 339 9.95 -21.06 6.14
C ARG A 339 8.52 -21.58 6.16
N ASN A 340 7.64 -20.96 6.93
CA ASN A 340 6.24 -21.36 7.07
C ASN A 340 5.31 -20.78 5.99
N ALA A 341 5.79 -19.88 5.16
CA ALA A 341 4.99 -19.29 4.09
C ALA A 341 4.76 -20.31 2.97
N GLY A 342 3.50 -20.50 2.57
CA GLY A 342 3.13 -21.39 1.47
C GLY A 342 3.57 -20.87 0.10
N ASN A 343 3.73 -19.56 -0.04
CA ASN A 343 4.26 -18.89 -1.23
C ASN A 343 5.18 -17.74 -0.80
N VAL A 344 6.43 -17.77 -1.25
CA VAL A 344 7.43 -16.73 -0.94
C VAL A 344 7.75 -15.82 -2.14
N VAL A 345 7.13 -16.08 -3.29
CA VAL A 345 7.40 -15.34 -4.53
C VAL A 345 6.62 -14.04 -4.59
N HIS A 346 5.36 -14.05 -4.16
CA HIS A 346 4.40 -12.95 -4.35
C HIS A 346 4.09 -12.16 -3.06
N TYR A 347 5.06 -11.93 -2.23
CA TYR A 347 4.90 -11.13 -1.00
C TYR A 347 5.66 -9.81 -1.09
#